data_bd226f17823eeb62a05b7cb2846e1831
#
_entry.id   bd226f17823eeb62a05b7cb2846e1831
#
_cell.length_a   1.000
_cell.length_b   1.000
_cell.length_c   1.000
_cell.angle_alpha   90.00
_cell.angle_beta   90.00
_cell.angle_gamma   90.00
#
_symmetry.space_group_name_H-M   'P 1'
#
loop_
_entity.id
_entity.type
_entity.pdbx_description
1 polymer ?
#
loop_
_entity_poly.entity_id
_entity_poly.type
_entity_poly.pdbx_seq_one_letter_code
_entity_poly.pdbx_strand_id
1 'polypeptide(L)'
;MGFFDKIKAGLQKTRTSFIESVNSVIGSFTKIDNDLIEELEEILIMADIGYNCAEEVCARLKEEIKAERIKDPAEIKAALKAIIRDMLKGENELKLETKPSVILVIGVNGAGKTTSIGKISKRLRHILKLKNMLYALRRIMLRNF
;
A
#
# COMPACT_ATOMS: atom_id res chain seq x y z
N MET A 1 -10.81 -13.34 -20.67
CA MET A 1 -10.38 -12.35 -19.68
C MET A 1 -10.14 -13.06 -18.37
N GLY A 2 -8.88 -13.11 -17.91
CA GLY A 2 -8.51 -13.78 -16.67
C GLY A 2 -8.99 -13.01 -15.44
N PHE A 3 -9.06 -13.70 -14.30
CA PHE A 3 -9.41 -13.08 -13.00
C PHE A 3 -8.52 -11.87 -12.66
N PHE A 4 -7.24 -11.94 -13.00
CA PHE A 4 -6.29 -10.83 -12.81
C PHE A 4 -6.58 -9.63 -13.72
N ASP A 5 -7.11 -9.83 -14.92
CA ASP A 5 -7.48 -8.74 -15.82
C ASP A 5 -8.65 -7.94 -15.28
N LYS A 6 -9.62 -8.60 -14.62
CA LYS A 6 -10.75 -7.92 -13.96
C LYS A 6 -10.30 -7.11 -12.75
N ILE A 7 -9.37 -7.65 -11.94
CA ILE A 7 -8.81 -6.90 -10.79
C ILE A 7 -8.01 -5.69 -11.30
N LYS A 8 -7.19 -5.88 -12.32
CA LYS A 8 -6.40 -4.81 -12.94
C LYS A 8 -7.30 -3.71 -13.51
N ALA A 9 -8.38 -4.08 -14.20
CA ALA A 9 -9.36 -3.14 -14.72
C ALA A 9 -10.10 -2.38 -13.59
N GLY A 10 -10.48 -3.07 -12.49
CA GLY A 10 -11.12 -2.45 -11.35
C GLY A 10 -10.24 -1.43 -10.61
N LEU A 11 -8.94 -1.72 -10.51
CA LEU A 11 -7.97 -0.82 -9.88
C LEU A 11 -7.49 0.30 -10.82
N GLN A 12 -7.70 0.15 -12.11
CA GLN A 12 -7.20 1.09 -13.12
C GLN A 12 -7.82 2.48 -12.95
N LYS A 13 -9.12 2.56 -12.66
CA LYS A 13 -9.83 3.82 -12.48
C LYS A 13 -9.26 4.62 -11.31
N THR A 14 -9.11 4.00 -10.15
CA THR A 14 -8.55 4.65 -8.94
C THR A 14 -7.10 5.07 -9.16
N ARG A 15 -6.30 4.20 -9.78
CA ARG A 15 -4.92 4.50 -10.11
C ARG A 15 -4.79 5.66 -11.09
N THR A 16 -5.62 5.68 -12.13
CA THR A 16 -5.59 6.74 -13.15
C THR A 16 -5.98 8.07 -12.53
N SER A 17 -7.07 8.10 -11.76
CA SER A 17 -7.52 9.31 -11.07
C SER A 17 -6.45 9.90 -10.15
N PHE A 18 -5.81 9.07 -9.33
CA PHE A 18 -4.72 9.52 -8.45
C PHE A 18 -3.52 10.07 -9.23
N ILE A 19 -3.08 9.37 -10.29
CA ILE A 19 -1.96 9.81 -11.12
C ILE A 19 -2.30 11.12 -11.84
N GLU A 20 -3.53 11.27 -12.32
CA GLU A 20 -4.01 12.50 -12.96
C GLU A 20 -4.04 13.67 -11.98
N SER A 21 -4.51 13.46 -10.73
CA SER A 21 -4.48 14.49 -9.69
C SER A 21 -3.05 14.96 -9.39
N VAL A 22 -2.13 14.02 -9.16
CA VAL A 22 -0.71 14.35 -8.93
C VAL A 22 -0.10 15.08 -10.14
N ASN A 23 -0.37 14.63 -11.36
CA ASN A 23 0.14 15.28 -12.57
C ASN A 23 -0.45 16.67 -12.76
N SER A 24 -1.73 16.87 -12.43
CA SER A 24 -2.41 18.17 -12.53
C SER A 24 -1.77 19.17 -11.58
N VAL A 25 -1.55 18.80 -10.34
CA VAL A 25 -0.90 19.68 -9.35
C VAL A 25 0.52 19.99 -9.78
N ILE A 26 1.34 18.99 -10.10
CA ILE A 26 2.72 19.24 -10.57
C ILE A 26 2.74 20.13 -11.82
N GLY A 27 1.80 19.96 -12.75
CA GLY A 27 1.71 20.74 -13.97
C GLY A 27 1.18 22.17 -13.80
N SER A 28 0.50 22.47 -12.69
CA SER A 28 -0.01 23.82 -12.39
C SER A 28 1.08 24.74 -11.80
N PHE A 29 2.15 24.16 -11.28
CA PHE A 29 3.24 24.92 -10.67
C PHE A 29 4.43 25.09 -11.62
N THR A 30 4.94 26.31 -11.70
CA THR A 30 6.19 26.63 -12.44
C THR A 30 7.42 26.63 -11.55
N LYS A 31 7.21 26.55 -10.23
CA LYS A 31 8.25 26.56 -9.20
C LYS A 31 7.92 25.50 -8.14
N ILE A 32 8.98 25.03 -7.51
CA ILE A 32 8.87 24.12 -6.36
C ILE A 32 8.91 24.99 -5.10
N ASP A 33 7.74 25.25 -4.53
CA ASP A 33 7.53 26.00 -3.31
C ASP A 33 6.71 25.21 -2.28
N ASN A 34 6.37 25.84 -1.18
CA ASN A 34 5.57 25.19 -0.14
C ASN A 34 4.16 24.89 -0.62
N ASP A 35 3.58 25.73 -1.46
CA ASP A 35 2.21 25.59 -1.93
C ASP A 35 2.06 24.30 -2.75
N LEU A 36 3.04 24.00 -3.62
CA LEU A 36 3.10 22.71 -4.34
C LEU A 36 3.11 21.51 -3.38
N ILE A 37 3.88 21.60 -2.31
CA ILE A 37 3.99 20.48 -1.34
C ILE A 37 2.70 20.33 -0.53
N GLU A 38 2.04 21.42 -0.16
CA GLU A 38 0.76 21.41 0.56
C GLU A 38 -0.34 20.80 -0.32
N GLU A 39 -0.44 21.18 -1.59
CA GLU A 39 -1.40 20.56 -2.51
C GLU A 39 -1.13 19.07 -2.76
N LEU A 40 0.14 18.66 -2.81
CA LEU A 40 0.50 17.23 -2.89
C LEU A 40 0.09 16.47 -1.62
N GLU A 41 0.27 17.06 -0.44
CA GLU A 41 -0.15 16.49 0.83
C GLU A 41 -1.68 16.28 0.87
N GLU A 42 -2.45 17.29 0.44
CA GLU A 42 -3.91 17.17 0.32
C GLU A 42 -4.34 16.01 -0.59
N ILE A 43 -3.71 15.87 -1.76
CA ILE A 43 -3.99 14.76 -2.68
C ILE A 43 -3.67 13.40 -2.04
N LEU A 44 -2.58 13.29 -1.29
CA LEU A 44 -2.21 12.06 -0.60
C LEU A 44 -3.25 11.71 0.49
N ILE A 45 -3.72 12.71 1.24
CA ILE A 45 -4.78 12.53 2.25
C ILE A 45 -6.10 12.13 1.58
N MET A 46 -6.50 12.80 0.49
CA MET A 46 -7.70 12.47 -0.27
C MET A 46 -7.64 11.08 -0.91
N ALA A 47 -6.45 10.57 -1.18
CA ALA A 47 -6.22 9.20 -1.65
C ALA A 47 -6.28 8.13 -0.54
N ASP A 48 -6.72 8.51 0.66
CA ASP A 48 -6.87 7.63 1.85
C ASP A 48 -5.55 7.03 2.35
N ILE A 49 -4.43 7.71 2.12
CA ILE A 49 -3.10 7.31 2.61
C ILE A 49 -2.99 7.54 4.12
N GLY A 50 -3.80 8.45 4.66
CA GLY A 50 -3.77 8.86 6.06
C GLY A 50 -2.78 10.00 6.31
N TYR A 51 -3.18 10.90 7.25
CA TYR A 51 -2.45 12.14 7.53
C TYR A 51 -0.97 11.93 7.86
N ASN A 52 -0.66 11.05 8.81
CA ASN A 52 0.73 10.83 9.26
C ASN A 52 1.64 10.33 8.13
N CYS A 53 1.13 9.44 7.26
CA CYS A 53 1.89 8.96 6.11
C CYS A 53 2.07 10.06 5.06
N ALA A 54 1.05 10.88 4.81
CA ALA A 54 1.13 11.98 3.85
C ALA A 54 2.15 13.02 4.32
N GLU A 55 2.10 13.42 5.60
CA GLU A 55 3.07 14.31 6.22
C GLU A 55 4.51 13.78 6.10
N GLU A 56 4.73 12.48 6.42
CA GLU A 56 6.05 11.86 6.30
C GLU A 56 6.57 11.86 4.85
N VAL A 57 5.70 11.52 3.88
CA VAL A 57 6.05 11.56 2.46
C VAL A 57 6.46 12.97 2.04
N CYS A 58 5.69 13.99 2.43
CA CYS A 58 5.95 15.38 2.08
C CYS A 58 7.19 15.93 2.78
N ALA A 59 7.45 15.55 4.04
CA ALA A 59 8.68 15.90 4.74
C ALA A 59 9.92 15.35 4.03
N ARG A 60 9.91 14.06 3.69
CA ARG A 60 11.00 13.42 2.92
C ARG A 60 11.16 14.03 1.54
N LEU A 61 10.06 14.43 0.88
CA LEU A 61 10.12 15.09 -0.41
C LEU A 61 10.80 16.46 -0.32
N LYS A 62 10.51 17.25 0.73
CA LYS A 62 11.20 18.52 0.98
C LYS A 62 12.71 18.34 1.18
N GLU A 63 13.12 17.27 1.87
CA GLU A 63 14.53 16.94 2.07
C GLU A 63 15.21 16.53 0.76
N GLU A 64 14.56 15.67 -0.03
CA GLU A 64 15.07 15.21 -1.31
C GLU A 64 15.24 16.36 -2.32
N ILE A 65 14.25 17.27 -2.39
CA ILE A 65 14.31 18.47 -3.22
C ILE A 65 15.55 19.32 -2.89
N LYS A 66 15.86 19.47 -1.60
CA LYS A 66 17.03 20.23 -1.15
C LYS A 66 18.34 19.49 -1.43
N ALA A 67 18.38 18.19 -1.16
CA ALA A 67 19.57 17.35 -1.31
C ALA A 67 19.98 17.23 -2.79
N GLU A 68 19.05 16.92 -3.67
CA GLU A 68 19.26 16.70 -5.10
C GLU A 68 19.17 18.00 -5.91
N ARG A 69 18.83 19.12 -5.25
CA ARG A 69 18.65 20.44 -5.89
C ARG A 69 17.65 20.40 -7.05
N ILE A 70 16.56 19.66 -6.85
CA ILE A 70 15.49 19.54 -7.83
C ILE A 70 14.89 20.91 -8.10
N LYS A 71 14.84 21.30 -9.36
CA LYS A 71 14.29 22.59 -9.82
C LYS A 71 13.12 22.44 -10.78
N ASP A 72 13.05 21.29 -11.45
CA ASP A 72 11.99 20.98 -12.40
C ASP A 72 10.86 20.23 -11.68
N PRO A 73 9.62 20.80 -11.66
CA PRO A 73 8.47 20.10 -11.12
C PRO A 73 8.24 18.70 -11.70
N ALA A 74 8.66 18.43 -12.92
CA ALA A 74 8.54 17.10 -13.53
C ALA A 74 9.35 16.01 -12.78
N GLU A 75 10.44 16.39 -12.10
CA GLU A 75 11.29 15.48 -11.32
C GLU A 75 10.62 15.08 -9.99
N ILE A 76 9.70 15.91 -9.46
CA ILE A 76 8.94 15.66 -8.22
C ILE A 76 8.24 14.30 -8.24
N LYS A 77 7.66 13.95 -9.38
CA LYS A 77 6.96 12.66 -9.52
C LYS A 77 7.88 11.46 -9.35
N ALA A 78 9.12 11.55 -9.84
CA ALA A 78 10.11 10.50 -9.70
C ALA A 78 10.58 10.40 -8.24
N ALA A 79 10.85 11.52 -7.59
CA ALA A 79 11.21 11.60 -6.17
C ALA A 79 10.09 11.05 -5.28
N LEU A 80 8.86 11.49 -5.45
CA LEU A 80 7.68 10.99 -4.73
C LEU A 80 7.55 9.47 -4.86
N LYS A 81 7.69 8.93 -6.07
CA LYS A 81 7.63 7.49 -6.31
C LYS A 81 8.77 6.73 -5.61
N ALA A 82 9.97 7.31 -5.57
CA ALA A 82 11.13 6.71 -4.90
C ALA A 82 10.91 6.67 -3.39
N ILE A 83 10.44 7.76 -2.78
CA ILE A 83 10.13 7.88 -1.36
C ILE A 83 9.08 6.85 -0.94
N ILE A 84 7.92 6.81 -1.63
CA ILE A 84 6.86 5.83 -1.33
C ILE A 84 7.37 4.40 -1.48
N ARG A 85 8.16 4.11 -2.50
CA ARG A 85 8.77 2.79 -2.68
C ARG A 85 9.71 2.44 -1.53
N ASP A 86 10.47 3.39 -1.04
CA ASP A 86 11.39 3.19 0.09
C ASP A 86 10.62 2.92 1.38
N MET A 87 9.59 3.69 1.68
CA MET A 87 8.71 3.47 2.83
C MET A 87 8.02 2.09 2.80
N LEU A 88 7.76 1.54 1.62
CA LEU A 88 7.18 0.22 1.43
C LEU A 88 8.18 -0.93 1.52
N LYS A 89 9.48 -0.65 1.62
CA LYS A 89 10.54 -1.67 1.71
C LYS A 89 10.68 -2.34 3.08
N GLY A 90 9.83 -2.04 4.05
CA GLY A 90 9.89 -2.63 5.40
C GLY A 90 9.92 -4.16 5.43
N GLU A 91 10.16 -4.73 6.61
CA GLU A 91 10.14 -6.18 6.85
C GLU A 91 8.77 -6.76 6.51
N ASN A 92 8.63 -7.30 5.30
CA ASN A 92 7.40 -7.91 4.80
C ASN A 92 7.27 -9.40 5.17
N GLU A 93 8.07 -9.87 6.13
CA GLU A 93 8.06 -11.27 6.56
C GLU A 93 7.22 -11.46 7.82
N LEU A 94 6.43 -12.54 7.81
CA LEU A 94 5.69 -12.96 8.99
C LEU A 94 6.69 -13.57 9.99
N LYS A 95 6.88 -12.90 11.15
CA LYS A 95 7.70 -13.43 12.24
C LYS A 95 6.91 -14.54 12.94
N LEU A 96 7.30 -15.78 12.72
CA LEU A 96 6.69 -16.99 13.30
C LEU A 96 7.66 -17.66 14.27
N GLU A 97 8.09 -16.92 15.29
CA GLU A 97 9.13 -17.34 16.24
C GLU A 97 8.57 -18.16 17.42
N THR A 98 7.29 -17.97 17.72
CA THR A 98 6.62 -18.64 18.87
C THR A 98 6.05 -20.00 18.50
N LYS A 99 5.97 -20.92 19.47
CA LYS A 99 5.39 -22.28 19.30
C LYS A 99 4.31 -22.51 20.36
N PRO A 100 3.02 -22.43 20.04
CA PRO A 100 2.46 -22.13 18.71
C PRO A 100 2.53 -20.65 18.34
N SER A 101 2.65 -20.35 17.04
CA SER A 101 2.43 -19.00 16.51
C SER A 101 0.94 -18.80 16.20
N VAL A 102 0.37 -17.66 16.62
CA VAL A 102 -1.03 -17.33 16.42
C VAL A 102 -1.16 -16.10 15.54
N ILE A 103 -1.94 -16.19 14.46
CA ILE A 103 -2.25 -15.08 13.57
C ILE A 103 -3.74 -14.76 13.71
N LEU A 104 -4.07 -13.59 14.24
CA LEU A 104 -5.44 -13.11 14.35
C LEU A 104 -5.79 -12.21 13.16
N VAL A 105 -6.83 -12.58 12.39
CA VAL A 105 -7.33 -11.79 11.27
C VAL A 105 -8.65 -11.14 11.65
N ILE A 106 -8.67 -9.81 11.76
CA ILE A 106 -9.85 -9.02 12.14
C ILE A 106 -10.33 -8.15 10.97
N GLY A 107 -11.59 -7.75 11.03
CA GLY A 107 -12.21 -6.87 10.02
C GLY A 107 -13.73 -7.01 9.99
N VAL A 108 -14.41 -6.06 9.35
CA VAL A 108 -15.88 -6.05 9.17
C VAL A 108 -16.34 -7.17 8.23
N ASN A 109 -17.63 -7.46 8.20
CA ASN A 109 -18.21 -8.43 7.28
C ASN A 109 -17.97 -7.99 5.83
N GLY A 110 -17.62 -8.94 4.96
CA GLY A 110 -17.28 -8.64 3.57
C GLY A 110 -15.85 -8.12 3.31
N ALA A 111 -15.07 -7.79 4.34
CA ALA A 111 -13.70 -7.26 4.19
C ALA A 111 -12.66 -8.25 3.61
N GLY A 112 -13.07 -9.46 3.25
CA GLY A 112 -12.16 -10.44 2.65
C GLY A 112 -11.31 -11.25 3.65
N LYS A 113 -11.68 -11.28 4.94
CA LYS A 113 -10.96 -12.04 6.00
C LYS A 113 -10.70 -13.49 5.60
N THR A 114 -11.73 -14.23 5.22
CA THR A 114 -11.64 -15.64 4.81
C THR A 114 -10.73 -15.83 3.60
N THR A 115 -10.80 -14.92 2.62
CA THR A 115 -9.94 -14.94 1.44
C THR A 115 -8.47 -14.71 1.82
N SER A 116 -8.21 -13.77 2.72
CA SER A 116 -6.86 -13.48 3.21
C SER A 116 -6.30 -14.65 4.02
N ILE A 117 -7.10 -15.24 4.93
CA ILE A 117 -6.72 -16.45 5.67
C ILE A 117 -6.35 -17.59 4.71
N GLY A 118 -7.15 -17.83 3.68
CA GLY A 118 -6.87 -18.87 2.68
C GLY A 118 -5.56 -18.65 1.94
N LYS A 119 -5.28 -17.40 1.54
CA LYS A 119 -4.03 -17.03 0.84
C LYS A 119 -2.81 -17.17 1.76
N ILE A 120 -2.90 -16.65 2.99
CA ILE A 120 -1.81 -16.74 3.99
C ILE A 120 -1.53 -18.21 4.32
N SER A 121 -2.57 -19.01 4.58
CA SER A 121 -2.45 -20.44 4.87
C SER A 121 -1.79 -21.21 3.73
N LYS A 122 -2.16 -20.91 2.48
CA LYS A 122 -1.52 -21.53 1.32
C LYS A 122 -0.04 -21.18 1.23
N ARG A 123 0.31 -19.90 1.47
CA ARG A 123 1.70 -19.44 1.46
C ARG A 123 2.53 -20.09 2.57
N LEU A 124 2.00 -20.10 3.80
CA LEU A 124 2.68 -20.71 4.95
C LEU A 124 2.84 -22.22 4.78
N ARG A 125 1.85 -22.94 4.24
CA ARG A 125 1.97 -24.37 3.93
C ARG A 125 3.13 -24.63 2.96
N HIS A 126 3.32 -23.79 1.98
CA HIS A 126 4.39 -23.92 1.00
C HIS A 126 5.76 -23.64 1.61
N ILE A 127 5.88 -22.57 2.41
CA ILE A 127 7.13 -22.15 3.06
C ILE A 127 7.55 -23.13 4.15
N LEU A 128 6.60 -23.54 5.01
CA LEU A 128 6.89 -24.35 6.20
C LEU A 128 6.74 -25.86 5.97
N LYS A 129 6.44 -26.29 4.74
CA LYS A 129 6.20 -27.72 4.36
C LYS A 129 5.19 -28.44 5.28
N LEU A 130 4.23 -27.71 5.84
CA LEU A 130 3.26 -28.21 6.81
C LEU A 130 2.16 -29.03 6.12
N LYS A 131 2.13 -30.33 6.35
CA LYS A 131 1.10 -31.24 5.82
C LYS A 131 -0.30 -31.05 6.45
N ASN A 132 -0.41 -30.51 7.66
CA ASN A 132 -1.63 -30.59 8.51
C ASN A 132 -2.32 -29.25 8.83
N MET A 133 -2.07 -28.17 8.10
CA MET A 133 -2.69 -26.85 8.37
C MET A 133 -4.18 -26.76 8.00
N LEU A 134 -4.73 -27.76 7.31
CA LEU A 134 -6.15 -27.81 6.89
C LEU A 134 -7.14 -28.03 8.05
N TYR A 135 -6.72 -28.57 9.17
CA TYR A 135 -7.61 -28.84 10.32
C TYR A 135 -8.09 -27.58 11.05
N ALA A 136 -7.28 -26.55 11.15
CA ALA A 136 -7.65 -25.31 11.82
C ALA A 136 -8.68 -24.51 11.00
N LEU A 137 -8.55 -24.45 9.69
CA LEU A 137 -9.48 -23.76 8.79
C LEU A 137 -10.87 -24.39 8.78
N ARG A 138 -10.98 -25.73 8.82
CA ARG A 138 -12.26 -26.43 8.87
C ARG A 138 -13.05 -26.11 10.14
N ARG A 139 -12.39 -25.95 11.29
CA ARG A 139 -13.04 -25.67 12.57
C ARG A 139 -13.56 -24.24 12.69
N ILE A 140 -12.90 -23.29 12.01
CA ILE A 140 -13.31 -21.86 11.96
C ILE A 140 -14.48 -21.67 10.99
N MET A 141 -14.48 -22.35 9.84
CA MET A 141 -15.60 -22.27 8.89
C MET A 141 -16.89 -22.90 9.40
N LEU A 142 -16.82 -23.99 10.18
CA LEU A 142 -18.02 -24.70 10.68
C LEU A 142 -18.66 -24.05 11.91
N ARG A 143 -18.07 -23.00 12.52
CA ARG A 143 -18.67 -22.28 13.66
C ARG A 143 -19.44 -21.02 13.26
N ASN A 144 -19.46 -20.64 12.00
CA ASN A 144 -20.12 -19.43 11.50
C ASN A 144 -21.29 -19.72 10.54
N PHE A 145 -21.86 -20.95 10.59
CA PHE A 145 -23.13 -21.32 9.97
C PHE A 145 -24.06 -21.95 10.99
#